data_93c785f75b19dfe06ed22f11bb93b2a0
#
_entry.id   93c785f75b19dfe06ed22f11bb93b2a0
#
_cell.length_a   1.000
_cell.length_b   1.000
_cell.length_c   1.000
_cell.angle_alpha   90.00
_cell.angle_beta   90.00
_cell.angle_gamma   90.00
#
_symmetry.space_group_name_H-M   'P 1'
#
loop_
_entity.id
_entity.type
_entity.pdbx_description
1 polymer ?
#
loop_
_entity_poly.entity_id
_entity_poly.type
_entity_poly.pdbx_seq_one_letter_code
_entity_poly.pdbx_strand_id
1 'polypeptide(L)'
;MYIREAQGNMYEFITHTANPIQGVCPHNCKYCYMKPYPQYSNIGLNRDSLKTKTPEGNFIFVGSSTDMFADKVPNEDIEKVLDHCNEFDNKYLFQSKNPEKILNFINHPVFNKSVICTTIETNRDYPEIMRDAPKIADRVLAMEKIANLGFETYVTIEPIMEFDLPKLVDYVKRCNPKQVNIGANSRWEYIQLLEPSKNEIKELARALKEFTIIHPKQNLRRLLI
;
A
#
# COMPACT_ATOMS: atom_id res chain seq x y z
N MET A 1 18.44 -3.25 8.79
CA MET A 1 17.35 -4.15 8.29
C MET A 1 17.77 -4.78 6.97
N TYR A 2 17.46 -6.04 6.78
CA TYR A 2 17.74 -6.70 5.51
C TYR A 2 16.82 -6.16 4.40
N ILE A 3 17.40 -5.68 3.30
CA ILE A 3 16.69 -5.16 2.14
C ILE A 3 16.99 -5.99 0.88
N ARG A 4 16.08 -6.01 -0.07
CA ARG A 4 16.23 -6.65 -1.39
C ARG A 4 15.90 -5.65 -2.48
N GLU A 5 16.63 -5.68 -3.58
CA GLU A 5 16.27 -4.90 -4.77
C GLU A 5 14.82 -5.14 -5.19
N ALA A 6 14.15 -4.07 -5.57
CA ALA A 6 12.78 -4.13 -6.04
C ALA A 6 12.72 -4.83 -7.42
N GLN A 7 11.77 -5.73 -7.60
CA GLN A 7 11.63 -6.52 -8.83
C GLN A 7 10.16 -6.65 -9.25
N GLY A 8 9.95 -7.03 -10.51
CA GLY A 8 8.63 -7.33 -11.06
C GLY A 8 7.71 -6.11 -11.14
N ASN A 9 6.44 -6.27 -10.78
CA ASN A 9 5.43 -5.21 -10.81
C ASN A 9 5.51 -4.27 -9.57
N MET A 10 6.74 -4.00 -9.07
CA MET A 10 6.94 -3.01 -8.01
C MET A 10 6.76 -1.58 -8.55
N TYR A 11 6.61 -0.60 -7.68
CA TYR A 11 6.60 0.81 -8.04
C TYR A 11 7.98 1.23 -8.56
N GLU A 12 8.03 1.95 -9.66
CA GLU A 12 9.30 2.36 -10.32
C GLU A 12 10.21 3.22 -9.43
N PHE A 13 9.62 3.95 -8.47
CA PHE A 13 10.36 4.78 -7.53
C PHE A 13 10.94 4.01 -6.35
N ILE A 14 10.54 2.75 -6.13
CA ILE A 14 11.05 1.91 -5.05
C ILE A 14 12.35 1.22 -5.50
N THR A 15 13.44 1.47 -4.78
CA THR A 15 14.72 0.81 -5.05
C THR A 15 14.81 -0.56 -4.37
N HIS A 16 14.28 -0.67 -3.15
CA HIS A 16 14.37 -1.89 -2.35
C HIS A 16 13.08 -2.17 -1.59
N THR A 17 12.91 -3.42 -1.19
CA THR A 17 11.85 -3.86 -0.27
C THR A 17 12.45 -4.41 1.01
N ALA A 18 11.74 -4.24 2.12
CA ALA A 18 12.08 -4.82 3.42
C ALA A 18 10.83 -5.43 4.07
N ASN A 19 10.96 -6.63 4.61
CA ASN A 19 9.83 -7.36 5.20
C ASN A 19 10.19 -7.85 6.60
N PRO A 20 10.36 -6.94 7.58
CA PRO A 20 10.69 -7.31 8.96
C PRO A 20 9.51 -7.99 9.67
N ILE A 21 8.28 -7.58 9.40
CA ILE A 21 7.08 -8.29 9.84
C ILE A 21 6.79 -9.40 8.83
N GLN A 22 6.68 -10.62 9.34
CA GLN A 22 6.47 -11.84 8.56
C GLN A 22 5.19 -12.54 9.01
N GLY A 23 4.72 -13.48 8.21
CA GLY A 23 3.53 -14.27 8.46
C GLY A 23 2.38 -13.95 7.54
N VAL A 24 1.31 -14.74 7.63
CA VAL A 24 0.12 -14.56 6.79
C VAL A 24 -0.54 -13.23 7.12
N CYS A 25 -0.69 -12.38 6.10
CA CYS A 25 -1.33 -11.08 6.26
C CYS A 25 -2.77 -11.23 6.77
N PRO A 26 -3.12 -10.57 7.89
CA PRO A 26 -4.45 -10.71 8.50
C PRO A 26 -5.61 -10.25 7.62
N HIS A 27 -5.38 -9.36 6.68
CA HIS A 27 -6.44 -8.88 5.75
C HIS A 27 -6.96 -9.98 4.82
N ASN A 28 -6.16 -11.00 4.54
CA ASN A 28 -6.56 -12.21 3.80
C ASN A 28 -7.28 -11.94 2.46
N CYS A 29 -7.03 -10.80 1.81
CA CYS A 29 -7.66 -10.43 0.53
C CYS A 29 -7.56 -11.55 -0.52
N LYS A 30 -8.64 -11.82 -1.26
CA LYS A 30 -8.66 -12.91 -2.26
C LYS A 30 -7.62 -12.73 -3.37
N TYR A 31 -7.43 -11.51 -3.82
CA TYR A 31 -6.52 -11.15 -4.91
C TYR A 31 -5.06 -11.00 -4.49
N CYS A 32 -4.72 -11.18 -3.21
CA CYS A 32 -3.38 -10.94 -2.70
C CYS A 32 -2.33 -11.73 -3.49
N TYR A 33 -1.35 -11.02 -4.05
CA TYR A 33 -0.27 -11.60 -4.86
C TYR A 33 0.65 -12.54 -4.04
N MET A 34 0.64 -12.40 -2.71
CA MET A 34 1.42 -13.27 -1.82
C MET A 34 0.83 -14.66 -1.62
N LYS A 35 -0.42 -14.91 -2.00
CA LYS A 35 -1.08 -16.22 -1.79
C LYS A 35 -0.34 -17.43 -2.37
N PRO A 36 0.34 -17.36 -3.52
CA PRO A 36 1.09 -18.50 -4.05
C PRO A 36 2.39 -18.79 -3.31
N TYR A 37 2.88 -17.83 -2.50
CA TYR A 37 4.17 -17.97 -1.85
C TYR A 37 4.03 -18.57 -0.45
N PRO A 38 4.99 -19.41 -0.01
CA PRO A 38 5.03 -19.90 1.35
C PRO A 38 5.12 -18.73 2.35
N GLN A 39 4.31 -18.80 3.40
CA GLN A 39 4.30 -17.80 4.47
C GLN A 39 4.34 -18.52 5.82
N TYR A 40 4.99 -17.89 6.80
CA TYR A 40 4.93 -18.37 8.18
C TYR A 40 3.49 -18.24 8.71
N SER A 41 3.05 -19.23 9.49
CA SER A 41 1.69 -19.22 10.06
C SER A 41 1.51 -18.11 11.10
N ASN A 42 2.55 -17.86 11.91
CA ASN A 42 2.50 -16.82 12.93
C ASN A 42 2.96 -15.49 12.40
N ILE A 43 2.17 -14.46 12.66
CA ILE A 43 2.54 -13.09 12.33
C ILE A 43 3.41 -12.49 13.44
N GLY A 44 4.46 -11.78 13.08
CA GLY A 44 5.32 -11.09 14.04
C GLY A 44 6.64 -10.62 13.44
N LEU A 45 7.41 -9.98 14.28
CA LEU A 45 8.72 -9.42 13.93
C LEU A 45 9.78 -10.53 13.81
N ASN A 46 10.40 -10.59 12.66
CA ASN A 46 11.69 -11.27 12.51
C ASN A 46 12.81 -10.38 13.09
N ARG A 47 13.14 -10.60 14.36
CA ARG A 47 14.13 -9.80 15.08
C ARG A 47 15.52 -9.82 14.44
N ASP A 48 15.88 -10.90 13.76
CA ASP A 48 17.17 -11.00 13.07
C ASP A 48 17.26 -10.06 11.88
N SER A 49 16.12 -9.70 11.27
CA SER A 49 16.10 -8.73 10.18
C SER A 49 16.57 -7.35 10.61
N LEU A 50 16.41 -6.97 11.88
CA LEU A 50 16.82 -5.67 12.41
C LEU A 50 18.28 -5.62 12.90
N LYS A 51 18.97 -6.75 12.99
CA LYS A 51 20.38 -6.78 13.40
C LYS A 51 21.34 -6.26 12.32
N THR A 52 20.88 -6.18 11.08
CA THR A 52 21.68 -5.73 9.95
C THR A 52 21.51 -4.21 9.74
N LYS A 53 22.62 -3.48 9.61
CA LYS A 53 22.56 -2.08 9.17
C LYS A 53 21.87 -1.97 7.82
N THR A 54 20.98 -1.01 7.69
CA THR A 54 20.29 -0.75 6.42
C THR A 54 21.15 0.18 5.57
N PRO A 55 21.53 -0.20 4.32
CA PRO A 55 22.21 0.71 3.41
C PRO A 55 21.39 1.99 3.19
N GLU A 56 22.07 3.13 3.11
CA GLU A 56 21.45 4.46 3.01
C GLU A 56 21.26 4.91 1.56
N GLY A 57 20.53 6.00 1.37
CA GLY A 57 20.27 6.60 0.05
C GLY A 57 19.24 5.85 -0.78
N ASN A 58 18.40 5.02 -0.17
CA ASN A 58 17.40 4.21 -0.84
C ASN A 58 15.97 4.74 -0.62
N PHE A 59 15.04 4.35 -1.52
CA PHE A 59 13.62 4.45 -1.26
C PHE A 59 13.08 3.03 -1.02
N ILE A 60 12.77 2.72 0.23
CA ILE A 60 12.48 1.35 0.69
C ILE A 60 10.99 1.18 0.97
N PHE A 61 10.36 0.19 0.32
CA PHE A 61 9.00 -0.24 0.70
C PHE A 61 9.09 -1.23 1.87
N VAL A 62 8.62 -0.82 3.04
CA VAL A 62 8.61 -1.64 4.26
C VAL A 62 7.26 -2.34 4.40
N GLY A 63 7.28 -3.68 4.52
CA GLY A 63 6.06 -4.48 4.67
C GLY A 63 5.39 -4.84 3.34
N SER A 64 6.14 -5.02 2.25
CA SER A 64 5.57 -5.38 0.96
C SER A 64 4.89 -6.75 0.92
N SER A 65 5.29 -7.71 1.75
CA SER A 65 4.71 -9.06 1.77
C SER A 65 3.59 -9.24 2.79
N THR A 66 3.67 -8.53 3.91
CA THR A 66 2.68 -8.57 4.99
C THR A 66 2.42 -7.15 5.46
N ASP A 67 1.16 -6.76 5.54
CA ASP A 67 0.80 -5.43 6.03
C ASP A 67 1.19 -5.28 7.49
N MET A 68 2.22 -4.46 7.75
CA MET A 68 2.76 -4.30 9.10
C MET A 68 1.83 -3.51 10.05
N PHE A 69 0.85 -2.80 9.51
CA PHE A 69 -0.15 -2.08 10.31
C PHE A 69 -1.50 -2.82 10.38
N ALA A 70 -1.56 -4.08 9.96
CA ALA A 70 -2.75 -4.89 10.19
C ALA A 70 -3.00 -5.09 11.71
N ASP A 71 -4.27 -5.25 12.11
CA ASP A 71 -4.68 -5.25 13.52
C ASP A 71 -3.92 -6.26 14.39
N LYS A 72 -3.67 -7.46 13.85
CA LYS A 72 -3.00 -8.54 14.57
C LYS A 72 -1.50 -8.37 14.76
N VAL A 73 -0.88 -7.35 14.16
CA VAL A 73 0.55 -7.05 14.38
C VAL A 73 0.71 -6.33 15.70
N PRO A 74 1.55 -6.81 16.64
CA PRO A 74 1.78 -6.14 17.91
C PRO A 74 2.36 -4.73 17.73
N ASN A 75 1.87 -3.76 18.50
CA ASN A 75 2.36 -2.38 18.43
C ASN A 75 3.86 -2.28 18.73
N GLU A 76 4.34 -3.04 19.71
CA GLU A 76 5.77 -3.09 20.05
C GLU A 76 6.67 -3.56 18.91
N ASP A 77 6.16 -4.43 18.03
CA ASP A 77 6.89 -4.90 16.86
C ASP A 77 6.91 -3.83 15.75
N ILE A 78 5.81 -3.08 15.61
CA ILE A 78 5.75 -1.92 14.71
C ILE A 78 6.74 -0.86 15.16
N GLU A 79 6.74 -0.48 16.46
CA GLU A 79 7.66 0.52 17.03
C GLU A 79 9.11 0.16 16.76
N LYS A 80 9.53 -1.08 17.01
CA LYS A 80 10.91 -1.53 16.72
C LYS A 80 11.30 -1.38 15.25
N VAL A 81 10.36 -1.61 14.33
CA VAL A 81 10.61 -1.40 12.89
C VAL A 81 10.73 0.08 12.56
N LEU A 82 9.86 0.92 13.12
CA LEU A 82 9.89 2.38 12.90
C LEU A 82 11.18 2.98 13.48
N ASP A 83 11.57 2.58 14.71
CA ASP A 83 12.83 2.99 15.34
C ASP A 83 14.02 2.66 14.45
N HIS A 84 14.12 1.41 14.00
CA HIS A 84 15.19 0.98 13.10
C HIS A 84 15.20 1.77 11.78
N CYS A 85 14.04 2.02 11.17
CA CYS A 85 13.97 2.85 9.96
C CYS A 85 14.42 4.29 10.22
N ASN A 86 14.19 4.81 11.42
CA ASN A 86 14.58 6.18 11.78
C ASN A 86 16.10 6.35 11.92
N GLU A 87 16.84 5.30 12.27
CA GLU A 87 18.30 5.32 12.46
C GLU A 87 19.09 5.58 11.16
N PHE A 88 18.53 5.26 9.99
CA PHE A 88 19.24 5.29 8.70
C PHE A 88 18.66 6.33 7.75
N ASP A 89 19.53 6.98 6.96
CA ASP A 89 19.13 8.00 5.99
C ASP A 89 18.60 7.37 4.70
N ASN A 90 17.31 6.98 4.76
CA ASN A 90 16.54 6.45 3.65
C ASN A 90 15.17 7.15 3.57
N LYS A 91 14.55 7.16 2.40
CA LYS A 91 13.13 7.41 2.25
C LYS A 91 12.35 6.09 2.38
N TYR A 92 11.21 6.11 3.04
CA TYR A 92 10.41 4.91 3.25
C TYR A 92 9.02 5.05 2.67
N LEU A 93 8.49 3.94 2.11
CA LEU A 93 7.08 3.79 1.80
C LEU A 93 6.45 2.86 2.85
N PHE A 94 5.51 3.39 3.61
CA PHE A 94 4.65 2.62 4.48
C PHE A 94 3.26 2.52 3.86
N GLN A 95 2.95 1.36 3.29
CA GLN A 95 1.66 1.11 2.66
C GLN A 95 0.83 0.16 3.50
N SER A 96 -0.40 0.56 3.80
CA SER A 96 -1.32 -0.25 4.58
C SER A 96 -2.76 -0.13 4.08
N LYS A 97 -3.51 -1.23 4.22
CA LYS A 97 -4.97 -1.21 4.13
C LYS A 97 -5.63 -0.79 5.46
N ASN A 98 -4.84 -0.59 6.50
CA ASN A 98 -5.29 -0.09 7.80
C ASN A 98 -4.54 1.20 8.20
N PRO A 99 -4.71 2.31 7.45
CA PRO A 99 -4.05 3.57 7.77
C PRO A 99 -4.49 4.17 9.12
N GLU A 100 -5.65 3.78 9.66
CA GLU A 100 -6.08 4.21 11.01
C GLU A 100 -5.07 3.76 12.07
N LYS A 101 -4.48 2.56 11.94
CA LYS A 101 -3.43 2.10 12.85
C LYS A 101 -2.14 2.91 12.74
N ILE A 102 -1.83 3.49 11.57
CA ILE A 102 -0.66 4.37 11.40
C ILE A 102 -0.81 5.62 12.26
N LEU A 103 -2.02 6.14 12.45
CA LEU A 103 -2.28 7.32 13.29
C LEU A 103 -1.82 7.13 14.73
N ASN A 104 -1.81 5.91 15.26
CA ASN A 104 -1.30 5.63 16.60
C ASN A 104 0.21 5.91 16.74
N PHE A 105 0.94 5.92 15.63
CA PHE A 105 2.39 6.13 15.56
C PHE A 105 2.76 7.42 14.85
N ILE A 106 1.80 8.25 14.47
CA ILE A 106 2.00 9.36 13.52
C ILE A 106 3.04 10.40 13.99
N ASN A 107 3.24 10.51 15.30
CA ASN A 107 4.27 11.38 15.88
C ASN A 107 5.68 10.80 15.82
N HIS A 108 5.86 9.56 15.34
CA HIS A 108 7.18 8.96 15.22
C HIS A 108 7.99 9.70 14.14
N PRO A 109 9.26 10.10 14.42
CA PRO A 109 10.04 10.98 13.54
C PRO A 109 10.31 10.39 12.16
N VAL A 110 10.27 9.07 11.98
CA VAL A 110 10.45 8.41 10.68
C VAL A 110 9.44 8.89 9.63
N PHE A 111 8.23 9.29 10.04
CA PHE A 111 7.20 9.73 9.09
C PHE A 111 7.55 11.07 8.41
N ASN A 112 8.45 11.88 8.99
CA ASN A 112 8.95 13.11 8.37
C ASN A 112 9.77 12.85 7.08
N LYS A 113 10.30 11.65 6.92
CA LYS A 113 11.07 11.22 5.74
C LYS A 113 10.41 10.07 4.99
N SER A 114 9.11 9.87 5.18
CA SER A 114 8.36 8.75 4.63
C SER A 114 7.19 9.20 3.78
N VAL A 115 6.70 8.27 2.97
CA VAL A 115 5.42 8.38 2.27
C VAL A 115 4.46 7.38 2.90
N ILE A 116 3.27 7.85 3.25
CA ILE A 116 2.19 6.98 3.74
C ILE A 116 1.25 6.69 2.58
N CYS A 117 1.00 5.41 2.33
CA CYS A 117 0.20 4.96 1.20
C CYS A 117 -0.94 4.05 1.66
N THR A 118 -2.08 4.13 1.00
CA THR A 118 -3.14 3.14 1.14
C THR A 118 -3.61 2.61 -0.20
N THR A 119 -4.31 1.47 -0.16
CA THR A 119 -4.95 0.89 -1.35
C THR A 119 -6.43 1.26 -1.36
N ILE A 120 -6.90 1.80 -2.49
CA ILE A 120 -8.32 2.10 -2.76
C ILE A 120 -8.66 1.43 -4.08
N GLU A 121 -9.06 0.17 -4.05
CA GLU A 121 -9.30 -0.67 -5.23
C GLU A 121 -10.52 -0.19 -6.04
N THR A 122 -11.48 0.40 -5.35
CA THR A 122 -12.80 0.83 -5.83
C THR A 122 -13.46 1.74 -4.78
N ASN A 123 -14.64 2.25 -5.06
CA ASN A 123 -15.53 2.88 -4.06
C ASN A 123 -16.73 2.02 -3.69
N ARG A 124 -16.80 0.79 -4.21
CA ARG A 124 -17.86 -0.19 -3.94
C ARG A 124 -17.42 -1.20 -2.89
N ASP A 125 -18.36 -1.80 -2.18
CA ASP A 125 -18.08 -2.83 -1.18
C ASP A 125 -18.12 -4.23 -1.79
N TYR A 126 -17.01 -4.97 -1.64
CA TYR A 126 -16.86 -6.37 -2.04
C TYR A 126 -16.30 -7.19 -0.88
N PRO A 127 -17.10 -7.46 0.18
CA PRO A 127 -16.61 -8.11 1.39
C PRO A 127 -16.04 -9.51 1.12
N GLU A 128 -16.59 -10.25 0.16
CA GLU A 128 -16.11 -11.57 -0.23
C GLU A 128 -14.73 -11.53 -0.93
N ILE A 129 -14.32 -10.36 -1.47
CA ILE A 129 -13.04 -10.15 -2.13
C ILE A 129 -12.03 -9.54 -1.14
N MET A 130 -12.44 -8.52 -0.40
CA MET A 130 -11.57 -7.75 0.51
C MET A 130 -11.41 -8.42 1.88
N ARG A 131 -12.37 -9.27 2.26
CA ARG A 131 -12.39 -10.08 3.50
C ARG A 131 -12.16 -9.24 4.75
N ASP A 132 -11.05 -9.49 5.47
CA ASP A 132 -10.75 -8.89 6.78
C ASP A 132 -10.03 -7.53 6.67
N ALA A 133 -9.88 -6.98 5.46
CA ALA A 133 -9.35 -5.64 5.29
C ALA A 133 -10.38 -4.58 5.72
N PRO A 134 -9.96 -3.47 6.38
CA PRO A 134 -10.85 -2.36 6.70
C PRO A 134 -11.61 -1.85 5.47
N LYS A 135 -12.83 -1.36 5.68
CA LYS A 135 -13.65 -0.79 4.60
C LYS A 135 -12.90 0.36 3.91
N ILE A 136 -13.11 0.50 2.61
CA ILE A 136 -12.42 1.54 1.82
C ILE A 136 -12.75 2.94 2.36
N ALA A 137 -14.00 3.20 2.75
CA ALA A 137 -14.39 4.48 3.33
C ALA A 137 -13.60 4.81 4.62
N ASP A 138 -13.34 3.82 5.47
CA ASP A 138 -12.56 4.00 6.71
C ASP A 138 -11.08 4.29 6.38
N ARG A 139 -10.53 3.63 5.34
CA ARG A 139 -9.17 3.92 4.85
C ARG A 139 -9.07 5.35 4.34
N VAL A 140 -10.07 5.83 3.60
CA VAL A 140 -10.13 7.22 3.10
C VAL A 140 -10.18 8.21 4.25
N LEU A 141 -11.02 7.98 5.27
CA LEU A 141 -11.10 8.83 6.46
C LEU A 141 -9.78 8.93 7.22
N ALA A 142 -9.08 7.81 7.38
CA ALA A 142 -7.78 7.79 8.03
C ALA A 142 -6.71 8.53 7.21
N MET A 143 -6.68 8.32 5.89
CA MET A 143 -5.75 9.03 5.00
C MET A 143 -6.02 10.53 4.95
N GLU A 144 -7.28 10.96 4.99
CA GLU A 144 -7.67 12.36 5.08
C GLU A 144 -7.10 13.02 6.36
N LYS A 145 -7.20 12.33 7.51
CA LYS A 145 -6.58 12.78 8.76
C LYS A 145 -5.06 12.91 8.63
N ILE A 146 -4.40 11.89 8.05
CA ILE A 146 -2.94 11.88 7.83
C ILE A 146 -2.51 13.03 6.92
N ALA A 147 -3.23 13.25 5.81
CA ALA A 147 -2.94 14.35 4.89
C ALA A 147 -3.13 15.72 5.54
N ASN A 148 -4.19 15.89 6.35
CA ASN A 148 -4.46 17.14 7.09
C ASN A 148 -3.39 17.45 8.16
N LEU A 149 -2.67 16.43 8.65
CA LEU A 149 -1.51 16.59 9.52
C LEU A 149 -0.23 17.00 8.75
N GLY A 150 -0.28 17.06 7.40
CA GLY A 150 0.80 17.54 6.55
C GLY A 150 1.78 16.44 6.08
N PHE A 151 1.48 15.16 6.29
CA PHE A 151 2.32 14.06 5.82
C PHE A 151 2.16 13.82 4.32
N GLU A 152 3.24 13.39 3.65
CA GLU A 152 3.20 13.01 2.24
C GLU A 152 2.41 11.72 2.06
N THR A 153 1.33 11.79 1.28
CA THR A 153 0.45 10.65 1.03
C THR A 153 0.50 10.19 -0.43
N TYR A 154 0.40 8.89 -0.64
CA TYR A 154 0.14 8.25 -1.93
C TYR A 154 -1.12 7.39 -1.84
N VAL A 155 -1.72 7.13 -2.99
CA VAL A 155 -2.80 6.15 -3.14
C VAL A 155 -2.39 5.13 -4.20
N THR A 156 -2.69 3.85 -3.97
CA THR A 156 -2.61 2.84 -5.00
C THR A 156 -4.01 2.27 -5.30
N ILE A 157 -4.37 2.24 -6.57
CA ILE A 157 -5.61 1.64 -7.08
C ILE A 157 -5.20 0.33 -7.75
N GLU A 158 -4.87 -0.70 -6.92
CA GLU A 158 -4.42 -2.00 -7.40
C GLU A 158 -4.82 -3.13 -6.42
N PRO A 159 -5.59 -4.10 -6.92
CA PRO A 159 -6.15 -4.16 -8.27
C PRO A 159 -7.24 -3.12 -8.48
N ILE A 160 -7.24 -2.45 -9.64
CA ILE A 160 -8.39 -1.63 -10.01
C ILE A 160 -9.61 -2.53 -10.25
N MET A 161 -10.72 -2.19 -9.62
CA MET A 161 -12.00 -2.88 -9.77
C MET A 161 -13.05 -1.90 -10.30
N GLU A 162 -14.24 -2.40 -10.72
CA GLU A 162 -15.37 -1.53 -11.10
C GLU A 162 -15.62 -0.45 -10.06
N PHE A 163 -15.94 0.74 -10.53
CA PHE A 163 -16.13 1.92 -9.67
C PHE A 163 -17.20 2.87 -10.23
N ASP A 164 -17.63 3.78 -9.37
CA ASP A 164 -18.42 4.95 -9.74
C ASP A 164 -17.50 6.15 -9.80
N LEU A 165 -17.25 6.67 -11.00
CA LEU A 165 -16.19 7.66 -11.27
C LEU A 165 -16.20 8.86 -10.32
N PRO A 166 -17.32 9.59 -10.11
CA PRO A 166 -17.31 10.76 -9.23
C PRO A 166 -16.93 10.41 -7.78
N LYS A 167 -17.39 9.25 -7.29
CA LYS A 167 -17.16 8.83 -5.91
C LYS A 167 -15.74 8.33 -5.69
N LEU A 168 -15.17 7.58 -6.65
CA LEU A 168 -13.77 7.16 -6.54
C LEU A 168 -12.82 8.35 -6.61
N VAL A 169 -13.10 9.32 -7.48
CA VAL A 169 -12.32 10.57 -7.58
C VAL A 169 -12.39 11.35 -6.27
N ASP A 170 -13.59 11.48 -5.66
CA ASP A 170 -13.75 12.11 -4.34
C ASP A 170 -12.92 11.41 -3.26
N TYR A 171 -12.99 10.08 -3.18
CA TYR A 171 -12.21 9.30 -2.23
C TYR A 171 -10.70 9.53 -2.37
N VAL A 172 -10.20 9.53 -3.60
CA VAL A 172 -8.78 9.80 -3.85
C VAL A 172 -8.43 11.24 -3.50
N LYS A 173 -9.26 12.22 -3.88
CA LYS A 173 -9.03 13.64 -3.60
C LYS A 173 -8.95 13.93 -2.09
N ARG A 174 -9.80 13.30 -1.29
CA ARG A 174 -9.78 13.42 0.19
C ARG A 174 -8.47 12.91 0.79
N CYS A 175 -7.86 11.88 0.23
CA CYS A 175 -6.53 11.41 0.64
C CYS A 175 -5.42 12.41 0.31
N ASN A 176 -5.69 13.45 -0.47
CA ASN A 176 -4.74 14.48 -0.93
C ASN A 176 -3.39 13.90 -1.41
N PRO A 177 -3.39 12.89 -2.29
CA PRO A 177 -2.16 12.18 -2.64
C PRO A 177 -1.30 13.01 -3.60
N LYS A 178 0.01 13.03 -3.35
CA LYS A 178 0.98 13.57 -4.30
C LYS A 178 1.06 12.69 -5.56
N GLN A 179 0.79 11.39 -5.40
CA GLN A 179 0.86 10.40 -6.47
C GLN A 179 -0.21 9.31 -6.31
N VAL A 180 -0.77 8.89 -7.44
CA VAL A 180 -1.66 7.72 -7.53
C VAL A 180 -1.06 6.68 -8.47
N ASN A 181 -0.91 5.45 -7.97
CA ASN A 181 -0.46 4.31 -8.77
C ASN A 181 -1.68 3.49 -9.19
N ILE A 182 -1.83 3.18 -10.47
CA ILE A 182 -2.96 2.39 -10.98
C ILE A 182 -2.43 1.08 -11.56
N GLY A 183 -2.97 -0.05 -11.09
CA GLY A 183 -2.58 -1.38 -11.53
C GLY A 183 -3.77 -2.33 -11.64
N ALA A 184 -3.63 -3.33 -12.52
CA ALA A 184 -4.60 -4.39 -12.69
C ALA A 184 -4.38 -5.53 -11.68
N ASN A 185 -5.31 -6.49 -11.65
CA ASN A 185 -5.16 -7.70 -10.86
C ASN A 185 -3.94 -8.51 -11.31
N SER A 186 -2.94 -8.64 -10.44
CA SER A 186 -1.73 -9.44 -10.70
C SER A 186 -2.00 -10.95 -10.71
N ARG A 187 -3.19 -11.40 -10.28
CA ARG A 187 -3.62 -12.79 -10.22
C ARG A 187 -4.86 -13.05 -11.07
N TRP A 188 -5.04 -12.30 -12.14
CA TRP A 188 -6.22 -12.37 -13.00
C TRP A 188 -6.49 -13.77 -13.57
N GLU A 189 -5.48 -14.60 -13.76
CA GLU A 189 -5.63 -15.99 -14.21
C GLU A 189 -6.28 -16.90 -13.16
N TYR A 190 -6.15 -16.55 -11.88
CA TYR A 190 -6.63 -17.36 -10.76
C TYR A 190 -7.87 -16.78 -10.07
N ILE A 191 -8.01 -15.47 -10.11
CA ILE A 191 -9.07 -14.73 -9.43
C ILE A 191 -9.70 -13.75 -10.41
N GLN A 192 -10.94 -14.04 -10.80
CA GLN A 192 -11.74 -13.12 -11.61
C GLN A 192 -12.25 -11.98 -10.70
N LEU A 193 -11.94 -10.75 -11.07
CA LEU A 193 -12.48 -9.54 -10.45
C LEU A 193 -13.33 -8.80 -11.47
N LEU A 194 -14.27 -8.01 -11.00
CA LEU A 194 -15.01 -7.07 -11.84
C LEU A 194 -14.08 -5.91 -12.17
N GLU A 195 -13.47 -5.94 -13.33
CA GLU A 195 -12.51 -4.95 -13.78
C GLU A 195 -13.17 -3.91 -14.69
N PRO A 196 -12.79 -2.62 -14.59
CA PRO A 196 -13.34 -1.58 -15.45
C PRO A 196 -12.85 -1.73 -16.90
N SER A 197 -13.63 -1.17 -17.82
CA SER A 197 -13.25 -1.08 -19.23
C SER A 197 -12.07 -0.11 -19.44
N LYS A 198 -11.39 -0.26 -20.59
CA LYS A 198 -10.34 0.65 -21.05
C LYS A 198 -10.77 2.13 -21.03
N ASN A 199 -12.02 2.42 -21.40
CA ASN A 199 -12.53 3.79 -21.42
C ASN A 199 -12.73 4.35 -20.02
N GLU A 200 -13.31 3.58 -19.10
CA GLU A 200 -13.45 3.98 -17.70
C GLU A 200 -12.09 4.25 -17.04
N ILE A 201 -11.07 3.43 -17.32
CA ILE A 201 -9.70 3.66 -16.81
C ILE A 201 -9.14 4.98 -17.35
N LYS A 202 -9.35 5.29 -18.64
CA LYS A 202 -8.89 6.55 -19.24
C LYS A 202 -9.60 7.76 -18.65
N GLU A 203 -10.91 7.65 -18.41
CA GLU A 203 -11.71 8.72 -17.78
C GLU A 203 -11.26 8.98 -16.35
N LEU A 204 -11.05 7.90 -15.57
CA LEU A 204 -10.48 7.99 -14.23
C LEU A 204 -9.11 8.68 -14.23
N ALA A 205 -8.20 8.21 -15.08
CA ALA A 205 -6.86 8.80 -15.18
C ALA A 205 -6.90 10.28 -15.56
N ARG A 206 -7.83 10.69 -16.45
CA ARG A 206 -8.02 12.10 -16.83
C ARG A 206 -8.50 12.91 -15.62
N ALA A 207 -9.52 12.43 -14.90
CA ALA A 207 -10.07 13.15 -13.75
C ALA A 207 -9.03 13.28 -12.61
N LEU A 208 -8.25 12.24 -12.35
CA LEU A 208 -7.22 12.27 -11.30
C LEU A 208 -6.04 13.20 -11.65
N LYS A 209 -5.65 13.30 -12.94
CA LYS A 209 -4.56 14.20 -13.40
C LYS A 209 -4.79 15.68 -13.09
N GLU A 210 -6.02 16.09 -12.84
CA GLU A 210 -6.36 17.47 -12.48
C GLU A 210 -5.76 17.91 -11.13
N PHE A 211 -5.40 16.96 -10.25
CA PHE A 211 -4.92 17.28 -8.90
C PHE A 211 -3.77 16.40 -8.38
N THR A 212 -3.35 15.36 -9.11
CA THR A 212 -2.28 14.45 -8.67
C THR A 212 -1.51 13.86 -9.84
N ILE A 213 -0.32 13.31 -9.55
CA ILE A 213 0.51 12.60 -10.54
C ILE A 213 0.01 11.16 -10.67
N ILE A 214 -0.15 10.66 -11.91
CA ILE A 214 -0.58 9.29 -12.17
C ILE A 214 0.59 8.45 -12.67
N HIS A 215 0.81 7.32 -12.01
CA HIS A 215 1.76 6.29 -12.41
C HIS A 215 1.03 4.99 -12.77
N PRO A 216 0.90 4.65 -14.06
CA PRO A 216 0.37 3.37 -14.47
C PRO A 216 1.40 2.27 -14.20
N LYS A 217 1.00 1.23 -13.46
CA LYS A 217 1.86 0.07 -13.22
C LYS A 217 1.94 -0.82 -14.46
N GLN A 218 2.98 -1.64 -14.59
CA GLN A 218 3.21 -2.48 -15.78
C GLN A 218 2.03 -3.42 -16.07
N ASN A 219 1.42 -4.01 -15.04
CA ASN A 219 0.30 -4.94 -15.19
C ASN A 219 -0.99 -4.25 -15.67
N LEU A 220 -1.10 -2.92 -15.59
CA LEU A 220 -2.27 -2.19 -16.11
C LEU A 220 -2.39 -2.30 -17.64
N ARG A 221 -1.27 -2.52 -18.35
CA ARG A 221 -1.25 -2.62 -19.82
C ARG A 221 -2.27 -3.63 -20.33
N ARG A 222 -2.48 -4.74 -19.61
CA ARG A 222 -3.47 -5.77 -19.96
C ARG A 222 -4.88 -5.21 -20.16
N LEU A 223 -5.29 -4.21 -19.40
CA LEU A 223 -6.62 -3.59 -19.46
C LEU A 223 -6.68 -2.43 -20.48
N LEU A 224 -5.55 -2.06 -21.10
CA LEU A 224 -5.45 -0.93 -22.01
C LEU A 224 -5.26 -1.35 -23.48
N ILE A 225 -5.17 -2.65 -23.73
CA ILE A 225 -5.03 -3.21 -25.10
C ILE A 225 -6.37 -3.25 -25.85
#